data_5db0e3f8439df80cff257ef514d97a76
#
_entry.id   5db0e3f8439df80cff257ef514d97a76
#
_cell.length_a   1.000
_cell.length_b   1.000
_cell.length_c   1.000
_cell.angle_alpha   90.00
_cell.angle_beta   90.00
_cell.angle_gamma   90.00
#
_symmetry.space_group_name_H-M   'P 1'
#
loop_
_entity.id
_entity.type
_entity.pdbx_description
1 polymer ?
#
loop_
_entity_poly.entity_id
_entity_poly.type
_entity_poly.pdbx_seq_one_letter_code
_entity_poly.pdbx_strand_id
1 'polypeptide(L)'
;MRALLATLAVIPLALAPTARAADPTPYTVALKPTGNADLDAALTDTSNLVSLREASPAGPFSLILRARQDIDRLDTALRGLGHYRARLAIRIAGQPLDKEDLAEILTRAPTDPPVPVEIAVDTGPRFSIGAVRLNGSVPPDMAARLTLVPGAPATSAGVIAARDQLLSMLRDAGYALAKVELLPAELRPSESLLDVTFSVATGPVVEIGAIRFSGQTQVNEDFVRRRVRLRPGERFNPAAVEAARADLAALGVFGSVRADPADHLDTDGRLPLTFYMTERPRHAVNADIAYSTDLGVTLGGGWRHRNLFGNAEQLNLTGSLQPGGNAIVKPGYMVGAEFVKPEFLAHDQSLTLGVGAIKRSLQAYDQEALTQKAILTRVLTPRWTLSFGLTGEQERIYQEGVSRQYNLIGAPLQLKYDSTQSLFDPTSGIRASWLLTPTYVVGGRDPVFVTAQVSGSAYFDLVGNGRSVLAIRGLAGEIFGTASAFGLPPDQRFYAGGSATVRGYRYQSIGPRFASGRPTGGTGVSAGTLEFRQRIGENFGAAGFIDAGQISASGAPFTSNWHAGAGAGLRYYTSIGPIRLDVAVPLNRSPGGDSFELYIGIGHAF
;
A
#
# COMPACT_ATOMS: atom_id res chain seq x y z
N MET A 1 -33.31 29.72 -43.15
CA MET A 1 -34.24 29.01 -44.07
C MET A 1 -33.54 27.81 -44.69
N ARG A 2 -33.98 26.68 -44.38
CA ARG A 2 -34.06 25.33 -45.00
C ARG A 2 -33.80 24.26 -43.90
N ALA A 3 -34.91 23.69 -43.48
CA ALA A 3 -35.00 22.53 -42.62
C ALA A 3 -34.59 21.27 -43.42
N LEU A 4 -33.81 20.37 -42.78
CA LEU A 4 -33.64 18.99 -43.22
C LEU A 4 -34.31 18.08 -42.18
N LEU A 5 -35.45 17.53 -42.58
CA LEU A 5 -36.10 16.40 -41.91
C LEU A 5 -35.27 15.15 -42.15
N ALA A 6 -34.78 14.53 -41.09
CA ALA A 6 -34.23 13.18 -41.14
C ALA A 6 -35.32 12.19 -40.74
N THR A 7 -35.75 11.39 -41.68
CA THR A 7 -36.70 10.28 -41.53
C THR A 7 -36.05 9.15 -40.74
N LEU A 8 -36.59 8.84 -39.56
CA LEU A 8 -36.22 7.63 -38.78
C LEU A 8 -36.86 6.40 -39.46
N ALA A 9 -36.06 5.54 -40.06
CA ALA A 9 -36.47 4.23 -40.50
C ALA A 9 -36.54 3.28 -39.29
N VAL A 10 -37.76 2.88 -38.91
CA VAL A 10 -38.02 1.84 -37.93
C VAL A 10 -37.75 0.50 -38.60
N ILE A 11 -36.66 -0.17 -38.22
CA ILE A 11 -36.40 -1.57 -38.59
C ILE A 11 -37.15 -2.46 -37.59
N PRO A 12 -38.07 -3.35 -38.04
CA PRO A 12 -38.70 -4.30 -37.14
C PRO A 12 -37.66 -5.31 -36.70
N LEU A 13 -37.35 -5.30 -35.40
CA LEU A 13 -36.53 -6.32 -34.74
C LEU A 13 -37.33 -7.64 -34.74
N ALA A 14 -36.98 -8.58 -35.63
CA ALA A 14 -37.52 -9.93 -35.62
C ALA A 14 -37.16 -10.58 -34.28
N LEU A 15 -38.16 -10.90 -33.45
CA LEU A 15 -38.01 -11.72 -32.26
C LEU A 15 -37.53 -13.11 -32.71
N ALA A 16 -36.24 -13.36 -32.59
CA ALA A 16 -35.73 -14.74 -32.57
C ALA A 16 -36.37 -15.47 -31.37
N PRO A 17 -36.78 -16.73 -31.52
CA PRO A 17 -37.31 -17.50 -30.40
C PRO A 17 -36.24 -17.55 -29.33
N THR A 18 -36.51 -16.94 -28.17
CA THR A 18 -35.68 -17.09 -26.99
C THR A 18 -35.63 -18.57 -26.65
N ALA A 19 -34.46 -19.19 -26.84
CA ALA A 19 -34.20 -20.50 -26.27
C ALA A 19 -34.49 -20.37 -24.78
N ARG A 20 -35.56 -21.01 -24.30
CA ARG A 20 -35.83 -21.10 -22.86
C ARG A 20 -34.64 -21.82 -22.24
N ALA A 21 -33.83 -21.10 -21.51
CA ALA A 21 -32.91 -21.72 -20.56
C ALA A 21 -33.77 -22.64 -19.68
N ALA A 22 -33.38 -23.90 -19.54
CA ALA A 22 -34.06 -24.81 -18.65
C ALA A 22 -34.12 -24.16 -17.26
N ASP A 23 -35.30 -24.21 -16.62
CA ASP A 23 -35.47 -23.63 -15.28
C ASP A 23 -34.38 -24.18 -14.36
N PRO A 24 -33.72 -23.32 -13.56
CA PRO A 24 -32.66 -23.78 -12.67
C PRO A 24 -33.23 -24.80 -11.66
N THR A 25 -32.49 -25.88 -11.43
CA THR A 25 -32.77 -26.87 -10.41
C THR A 25 -32.15 -26.41 -9.09
N PRO A 26 -32.94 -25.95 -8.10
CA PRO A 26 -32.39 -25.60 -6.80
C PRO A 26 -31.77 -26.82 -6.13
N TYR A 27 -30.57 -26.69 -5.58
CA TYR A 27 -29.92 -27.81 -4.89
C TYR A 27 -29.19 -27.35 -3.63
N THR A 28 -29.01 -28.29 -2.69
CA THR A 28 -28.13 -28.11 -1.52
C THR A 28 -26.93 -29.04 -1.65
N VAL A 29 -25.81 -28.65 -1.06
CA VAL A 29 -24.60 -29.48 -1.07
C VAL A 29 -24.23 -29.84 0.36
N ALA A 30 -24.06 -31.14 0.62
CA ALA A 30 -23.55 -31.67 1.86
C ALA A 30 -22.25 -32.43 1.61
N LEU A 31 -21.14 -31.92 2.07
CA LEU A 31 -19.87 -32.62 2.15
C LEU A 31 -19.85 -33.43 3.44
N LYS A 32 -19.76 -34.79 3.34
CA LYS A 32 -19.60 -35.63 4.52
C LYS A 32 -18.24 -35.37 5.17
N PRO A 33 -18.19 -35.07 6.49
CA PRO A 33 -16.93 -34.77 7.16
C PRO A 33 -15.91 -35.88 7.00
N THR A 34 -14.68 -35.53 6.62
CA THR A 34 -13.56 -36.47 6.50
C THR A 34 -12.90 -36.78 7.85
N GLY A 35 -13.23 -36.03 8.89
CA GLY A 35 -12.57 -36.07 10.19
C GLY A 35 -11.38 -35.12 10.31
N ASN A 36 -11.08 -34.35 9.25
CA ASN A 36 -10.05 -33.30 9.23
C ASN A 36 -10.66 -32.01 8.72
N ALA A 37 -10.80 -31.01 9.61
CA ALA A 37 -11.46 -29.75 9.31
C ALA A 37 -10.75 -28.94 8.21
N ASP A 38 -9.42 -28.96 8.16
CA ASP A 38 -8.65 -28.25 7.14
C ASP A 38 -8.86 -28.88 5.75
N LEU A 39 -8.95 -30.21 5.69
CA LEU A 39 -9.25 -30.93 4.48
C LEU A 39 -10.67 -30.66 4.01
N ASP A 40 -11.64 -30.69 4.93
CA ASP A 40 -13.04 -30.40 4.63
C ASP A 40 -13.21 -28.98 4.09
N ALA A 41 -12.52 -28.00 4.67
CA ALA A 41 -12.47 -26.61 4.18
C ALA A 41 -11.89 -26.54 2.77
N ALA A 42 -10.73 -27.16 2.52
CA ALA A 42 -10.06 -27.16 1.22
C ALA A 42 -10.92 -27.82 0.12
N LEU A 43 -11.63 -28.90 0.43
CA LEU A 43 -12.55 -29.55 -0.50
C LEU A 43 -13.77 -28.68 -0.79
N THR A 44 -14.31 -28.02 0.24
CA THR A 44 -15.44 -27.08 0.10
C THR A 44 -15.07 -25.90 -0.80
N ASP A 45 -13.91 -25.30 -0.60
CA ASP A 45 -13.42 -24.16 -1.38
C ASP A 45 -13.10 -24.56 -2.85
N THR A 46 -12.72 -25.81 -3.07
CA THR A 46 -12.40 -26.34 -4.41
C THR A 46 -13.65 -26.71 -5.20
N SER A 47 -14.77 -27.01 -4.55
CA SER A 47 -15.99 -27.51 -5.19
C SER A 47 -16.77 -26.44 -5.95
N ASN A 48 -17.00 -26.67 -7.25
CA ASN A 48 -17.91 -25.85 -8.05
C ASN A 48 -19.38 -26.08 -7.70
N LEU A 49 -19.73 -27.23 -7.16
CA LEU A 49 -21.08 -27.48 -6.63
C LEU A 49 -21.39 -26.52 -5.49
N VAL A 50 -20.40 -26.17 -4.66
CA VAL A 50 -20.54 -25.22 -3.56
C VAL A 50 -20.46 -23.79 -4.07
N SER A 51 -19.38 -23.43 -4.74
CA SER A 51 -19.06 -22.02 -5.10
C SER A 51 -20.00 -21.44 -6.16
N LEU A 52 -20.49 -22.25 -7.10
CA LEU A 52 -21.36 -21.79 -8.18
C LEU A 52 -22.85 -22.03 -7.90
N ARG A 53 -23.23 -22.50 -6.73
CA ARG A 53 -24.62 -22.78 -6.39
C ARG A 53 -25.55 -21.59 -6.58
N GLU A 54 -25.14 -20.44 -6.05
CA GLU A 54 -25.90 -19.17 -6.12
C GLU A 54 -25.45 -18.27 -7.27
N ALA A 55 -24.13 -18.27 -7.55
CA ALA A 55 -23.54 -17.40 -8.58
C ALA A 55 -23.91 -17.82 -10.02
N SER A 56 -24.17 -19.10 -10.25
CA SER A 56 -24.52 -19.65 -11.58
C SER A 56 -25.52 -20.80 -11.44
N PRO A 57 -26.83 -20.53 -11.29
CA PRO A 57 -27.85 -21.53 -11.20
C PRO A 57 -27.79 -22.51 -12.38
N ALA A 58 -27.93 -23.80 -12.12
CA ALA A 58 -27.78 -24.87 -13.12
C ALA A 58 -29.09 -25.63 -13.32
N GLY A 59 -29.47 -25.90 -14.57
CA GLY A 59 -30.54 -26.87 -14.89
C GLY A 59 -30.05 -28.31 -14.70
N PRO A 60 -30.97 -29.34 -14.85
CA PRO A 60 -30.69 -30.73 -14.55
C PRO A 60 -29.42 -31.29 -15.19
N PHE A 61 -29.24 -31.10 -16.50
CA PHE A 61 -28.05 -31.57 -17.22
C PHE A 61 -26.77 -30.83 -16.79
N SER A 62 -26.88 -29.54 -16.57
CA SER A 62 -25.74 -28.72 -16.12
C SER A 62 -25.29 -29.07 -14.70
N LEU A 63 -26.24 -29.46 -13.82
CA LEU A 63 -25.93 -29.91 -12.47
C LEU A 63 -25.18 -31.27 -12.49
N ILE A 64 -25.62 -32.22 -13.32
CA ILE A 64 -24.92 -33.50 -13.51
C ILE A 64 -23.51 -33.28 -14.07
N LEU A 65 -23.37 -32.41 -15.08
CA LEU A 65 -22.06 -32.09 -15.66
C LEU A 65 -21.12 -31.45 -14.63
N ARG A 66 -21.66 -30.50 -13.85
CA ARG A 66 -20.90 -29.85 -12.75
C ARG A 66 -20.45 -30.88 -11.70
N ALA A 67 -21.31 -31.80 -11.34
CA ALA A 67 -20.98 -32.87 -10.38
C ALA A 67 -19.89 -33.81 -10.93
N ARG A 68 -19.96 -34.18 -12.21
CA ARG A 68 -18.88 -34.97 -12.86
C ARG A 68 -17.54 -34.21 -12.89
N GLN A 69 -17.56 -32.96 -13.24
CA GLN A 69 -16.34 -32.10 -13.22
C GLN A 69 -15.78 -31.93 -11.80
N ASP A 70 -16.64 -31.90 -10.79
CA ASP A 70 -16.19 -31.79 -9.40
C ASP A 70 -15.49 -33.08 -8.92
N ILE A 71 -15.86 -34.27 -9.44
CA ILE A 71 -15.10 -35.49 -9.13
C ILE A 71 -13.62 -35.32 -9.50
N ASP A 72 -13.32 -34.92 -10.73
CA ASP A 72 -11.94 -34.75 -11.21
C ASP A 72 -11.21 -33.63 -10.45
N ARG A 73 -11.91 -32.54 -10.16
CA ARG A 73 -11.39 -31.40 -9.42
C ARG A 73 -11.02 -31.76 -7.98
N LEU A 74 -11.94 -32.42 -7.28
CA LEU A 74 -11.75 -32.84 -5.88
C LEU A 74 -10.72 -33.97 -5.77
N ASP A 75 -10.66 -34.92 -6.73
CA ASP A 75 -9.61 -35.95 -6.79
C ASP A 75 -8.22 -35.29 -6.96
N THR A 76 -8.12 -34.29 -7.85
CA THR A 76 -6.87 -33.53 -8.03
C THR A 76 -6.46 -32.80 -6.74
N ALA A 77 -7.41 -32.19 -6.03
CA ALA A 77 -7.15 -31.53 -4.75
C ALA A 77 -6.71 -32.54 -3.66
N LEU A 78 -7.37 -33.68 -3.56
CA LEU A 78 -7.01 -34.75 -2.62
C LEU A 78 -5.59 -35.28 -2.87
N ARG A 79 -5.23 -35.53 -4.14
CA ARG A 79 -3.87 -35.92 -4.51
C ARG A 79 -2.86 -34.81 -4.17
N GLY A 80 -3.22 -33.55 -4.45
CA GLY A 80 -2.40 -32.39 -4.10
C GLY A 80 -2.12 -32.26 -2.61
N LEU A 81 -3.02 -32.78 -1.76
CA LEU A 81 -2.90 -32.79 -0.30
C LEU A 81 -2.28 -34.09 0.27
N GLY A 82 -1.89 -35.03 -0.63
CA GLY A 82 -1.22 -36.29 -0.25
C GLY A 82 -2.17 -37.49 -0.11
N HIS A 83 -3.42 -37.40 -0.56
CA HIS A 83 -4.40 -38.49 -0.51
C HIS A 83 -4.52 -39.18 -1.88
N TYR A 84 -3.50 -39.92 -2.29
CA TYR A 84 -3.40 -40.55 -3.63
C TYR A 84 -4.30 -41.78 -3.83
N ARG A 85 -4.90 -42.31 -2.76
CA ARG A 85 -5.82 -43.45 -2.79
C ARG A 85 -7.25 -43.06 -2.35
N ALA A 86 -7.55 -41.78 -2.37
CA ALA A 86 -8.86 -41.30 -2.04
C ALA A 86 -9.91 -41.86 -3.03
N ARG A 87 -11.12 -42.13 -2.52
CA ARG A 87 -12.29 -42.49 -3.31
C ARG A 87 -13.37 -41.45 -3.11
N LEU A 88 -13.93 -40.99 -4.20
CA LEU A 88 -14.88 -39.89 -4.23
C LEU A 88 -16.19 -40.39 -4.83
N ALA A 89 -17.32 -40.13 -4.17
CA ALA A 89 -18.64 -40.42 -4.67
C ALA A 89 -19.55 -39.21 -4.50
N ILE A 90 -20.17 -38.78 -5.59
CA ILE A 90 -21.19 -37.73 -5.57
C ILE A 90 -22.54 -38.36 -5.91
N ARG A 91 -23.55 -38.05 -5.09
CA ARG A 91 -24.93 -38.48 -5.31
C ARG A 91 -25.83 -37.27 -5.44
N ILE A 92 -26.76 -37.31 -6.39
CA ILE A 92 -27.77 -36.26 -6.58
C ILE A 92 -29.15 -36.91 -6.35
N ALA A 93 -29.94 -36.33 -5.47
CA ALA A 93 -31.22 -36.93 -5.04
C ALA A 93 -31.09 -38.39 -4.56
N GLY A 94 -29.97 -38.72 -3.88
CA GLY A 94 -29.65 -40.06 -3.43
C GLY A 94 -29.20 -41.04 -4.53
N GLN A 95 -29.18 -40.62 -5.82
CA GLN A 95 -28.81 -41.43 -6.97
C GLN A 95 -27.34 -41.21 -7.37
N PRO A 96 -26.64 -42.24 -7.86
CA PRO A 96 -25.29 -42.10 -8.39
C PRO A 96 -25.30 -41.38 -9.75
N LEU A 97 -24.16 -40.75 -10.13
CA LEU A 97 -24.03 -39.89 -11.34
C LEU A 97 -24.06 -40.67 -12.68
N ASP A 98 -23.90 -41.98 -12.63
CA ASP A 98 -23.93 -42.91 -13.78
C ASP A 98 -25.33 -43.48 -14.08
N LYS A 99 -26.31 -43.11 -13.27
CA LYS A 99 -27.70 -43.58 -13.47
C LYS A 99 -28.26 -42.96 -14.76
N GLU A 100 -28.76 -43.82 -15.69
CA GLU A 100 -29.20 -43.43 -17.04
C GLU A 100 -30.36 -42.42 -17.04
N ASP A 101 -31.33 -42.56 -16.14
CA ASP A 101 -32.51 -41.70 -16.02
C ASP A 101 -32.35 -40.52 -15.05
N LEU A 102 -31.14 -40.24 -14.56
CA LEU A 102 -30.89 -39.19 -13.56
C LEU A 102 -31.37 -37.82 -14.04
N ALA A 103 -31.16 -37.47 -15.30
CA ALA A 103 -31.60 -36.20 -15.87
C ALA A 103 -33.13 -36.04 -15.87
N GLU A 104 -33.85 -37.14 -16.13
CA GLU A 104 -35.32 -37.16 -16.07
C GLU A 104 -35.82 -37.01 -14.63
N ILE A 105 -35.18 -37.70 -13.68
CA ILE A 105 -35.50 -37.60 -12.25
C ILE A 105 -35.36 -36.15 -11.81
N LEU A 106 -34.26 -35.48 -12.18
CA LEU A 106 -34.02 -34.09 -11.82
C LEU A 106 -34.97 -33.11 -12.52
N THR A 107 -35.40 -33.41 -13.74
CA THR A 107 -36.38 -32.59 -14.47
C THR A 107 -37.76 -32.65 -13.82
N ARG A 108 -38.09 -33.77 -13.16
CA ARG A 108 -39.37 -33.96 -12.45
C ARG A 108 -39.27 -33.62 -10.95
N ALA A 109 -38.06 -33.29 -10.46
CA ALA A 109 -37.86 -32.96 -9.05
C ALA A 109 -38.58 -31.65 -8.70
N PRO A 110 -39.21 -31.57 -7.51
CA PRO A 110 -39.81 -30.32 -7.04
C PRO A 110 -38.71 -29.27 -6.81
N THR A 111 -39.09 -28.01 -6.94
CA THR A 111 -38.18 -26.88 -6.64
C THR A 111 -38.04 -26.62 -5.14
N ASP A 112 -38.98 -27.12 -4.34
CA ASP A 112 -39.00 -27.07 -2.88
C ASP A 112 -39.51 -28.42 -2.33
N PRO A 113 -38.70 -29.14 -1.51
CA PRO A 113 -37.34 -28.79 -1.06
C PRO A 113 -36.29 -28.90 -2.18
N PRO A 114 -35.15 -28.14 -2.07
CA PRO A 114 -34.06 -28.22 -3.03
C PRO A 114 -33.45 -29.61 -3.14
N VAL A 115 -32.98 -29.99 -4.33
CA VAL A 115 -32.38 -31.30 -4.61
C VAL A 115 -31.11 -31.50 -3.75
N PRO A 116 -31.02 -32.53 -2.92
CA PRO A 116 -29.83 -32.80 -2.14
C PRO A 116 -28.71 -33.37 -3.01
N VAL A 117 -27.53 -32.77 -2.93
CA VAL A 117 -26.26 -33.23 -3.50
C VAL A 117 -25.36 -33.64 -2.35
N GLU A 118 -24.99 -34.90 -2.29
CA GLU A 118 -24.08 -35.43 -1.27
C GLU A 118 -22.71 -35.71 -1.88
N ILE A 119 -21.67 -35.19 -1.26
CA ILE A 119 -20.27 -35.48 -1.59
C ILE A 119 -19.69 -36.33 -0.47
N ALA A 120 -19.33 -37.58 -0.76
CA ALA A 120 -18.70 -38.50 0.16
C ALA A 120 -17.26 -38.75 -0.26
N VAL A 121 -16.30 -38.56 0.65
CA VAL A 121 -14.87 -38.74 0.45
C VAL A 121 -14.36 -39.80 1.43
N ASP A 122 -13.82 -40.89 0.89
CA ASP A 122 -12.94 -41.80 1.61
C ASP A 122 -11.51 -41.38 1.30
N THR A 123 -10.86 -40.73 2.23
CA THR A 123 -9.51 -40.12 2.03
C THR A 123 -8.42 -41.17 1.86
N GLY A 124 -8.64 -42.39 2.31
CA GLY A 124 -7.58 -43.37 2.44
C GLY A 124 -6.42 -42.88 3.32
N PRO A 125 -5.30 -43.58 3.32
CA PRO A 125 -4.12 -43.15 4.06
C PRO A 125 -3.50 -41.90 3.42
N ARG A 126 -2.99 -40.97 4.26
CA ARG A 126 -2.18 -39.86 3.80
C ARG A 126 -0.78 -40.36 3.50
N PHE A 127 -0.27 -40.06 2.31
CA PHE A 127 1.07 -40.44 1.88
C PHE A 127 2.12 -39.49 2.47
N SER A 128 3.28 -40.05 2.75
CA SER A 128 4.49 -39.34 3.15
C SER A 128 5.55 -39.42 2.06
N ILE A 129 6.50 -38.50 2.07
CA ILE A 129 7.67 -38.56 1.20
C ILE A 129 8.52 -39.78 1.59
N GLY A 130 8.81 -40.62 0.63
CA GLY A 130 9.73 -41.75 0.77
C GLY A 130 11.17 -41.30 0.53
N ALA A 131 11.71 -41.54 -0.65
CA ALA A 131 13.04 -41.07 -1.03
C ALA A 131 12.97 -39.74 -1.77
N VAL A 132 13.93 -38.85 -1.49
CA VAL A 132 14.19 -37.64 -2.28
C VAL A 132 15.51 -37.83 -3.01
N ARG A 133 15.46 -37.92 -4.32
CA ARG A 133 16.65 -38.15 -5.16
C ARG A 133 16.97 -36.92 -5.99
N LEU A 134 18.24 -36.55 -6.06
CA LEU A 134 18.77 -35.47 -6.89
C LEU A 134 19.65 -36.09 -7.98
N ASN A 135 19.18 -36.05 -9.21
CA ASN A 135 19.93 -36.52 -10.37
C ASN A 135 20.72 -35.34 -10.98
N GLY A 136 22.02 -35.32 -10.84
CA GLY A 136 22.93 -34.26 -11.30
C GLY A 136 23.93 -33.84 -10.24
N SER A 137 24.81 -32.91 -10.59
CA SER A 137 25.89 -32.44 -9.70
C SER A 137 25.36 -31.30 -8.80
N VAL A 138 24.76 -31.67 -7.69
CA VAL A 138 24.29 -30.68 -6.68
C VAL A 138 25.32 -30.58 -5.57
N PRO A 139 25.74 -29.36 -5.16
CA PRO A 139 26.60 -29.17 -3.98
C PRO A 139 26.00 -29.84 -2.74
N PRO A 140 26.77 -30.62 -1.95
CA PRO A 140 26.26 -31.39 -0.82
C PRO A 140 25.59 -30.52 0.26
N ASP A 141 26.11 -29.33 0.48
CA ASP A 141 25.56 -28.34 1.43
C ASP A 141 24.17 -27.86 1.02
N MET A 142 23.87 -27.76 -0.26
CA MET A 142 22.55 -27.39 -0.77
C MET A 142 21.56 -28.54 -0.66
N ALA A 143 21.99 -29.74 -0.98
CA ALA A 143 21.19 -30.95 -0.81
C ALA A 143 20.75 -31.14 0.66
N ALA A 144 21.66 -30.89 1.61
CA ALA A 144 21.37 -30.98 3.04
C ALA A 144 20.39 -29.91 3.57
N ARG A 145 20.20 -28.80 2.84
CA ARG A 145 19.33 -27.69 3.23
C ARG A 145 17.92 -27.78 2.64
N LEU A 146 17.63 -28.82 1.85
CA LEU A 146 16.28 -29.03 1.32
C LEU A 146 15.29 -29.24 2.47
N THR A 147 14.16 -28.56 2.38
CA THR A 147 13.06 -28.68 3.36
C THR A 147 12.21 -29.93 3.14
N LEU A 148 12.25 -30.52 1.93
CA LEU A 148 11.57 -31.77 1.61
C LEU A 148 12.41 -32.94 2.11
N VAL A 149 11.99 -33.55 3.22
CA VAL A 149 12.70 -34.68 3.83
C VAL A 149 11.82 -35.93 3.84
N PRO A 150 12.42 -37.13 3.87
CA PRO A 150 11.67 -38.38 4.07
C PRO A 150 10.78 -38.30 5.33
N GLY A 151 9.55 -38.81 5.21
CA GLY A 151 8.53 -38.76 6.27
C GLY A 151 7.67 -37.49 6.28
N ALA A 152 8.05 -36.43 5.57
CA ALA A 152 7.20 -35.25 5.41
C ALA A 152 5.91 -35.59 4.62
N PRO A 153 4.80 -34.85 4.81
CA PRO A 153 3.58 -35.07 4.01
C PRO A 153 3.85 -34.91 2.50
N ALA A 154 3.38 -35.87 1.71
CA ALA A 154 3.58 -35.91 0.25
C ALA A 154 2.60 -34.98 -0.46
N THR A 155 2.71 -33.65 -0.23
CA THR A 155 1.87 -32.64 -0.86
C THR A 155 2.52 -32.06 -2.11
N SER A 156 1.71 -31.76 -3.14
CA SER A 156 2.19 -31.11 -4.35
C SER A 156 2.87 -29.77 -4.04
N ALA A 157 2.31 -28.99 -3.12
CA ALA A 157 2.89 -27.71 -2.70
C ALA A 157 4.29 -27.89 -2.09
N GLY A 158 4.49 -28.91 -1.22
CA GLY A 158 5.78 -29.20 -0.62
C GLY A 158 6.85 -29.61 -1.64
N VAL A 159 6.46 -30.42 -2.63
CA VAL A 159 7.36 -30.85 -3.72
C VAL A 159 7.76 -29.68 -4.62
N ILE A 160 6.79 -28.84 -5.01
CA ILE A 160 7.05 -27.64 -5.82
C ILE A 160 7.92 -26.65 -5.05
N ALA A 161 7.63 -26.41 -3.78
CA ALA A 161 8.42 -25.51 -2.93
C ALA A 161 9.89 -25.99 -2.80
N ALA A 162 10.11 -27.29 -2.68
CA ALA A 162 11.48 -27.85 -2.64
C ALA A 162 12.22 -27.67 -3.96
N ARG A 163 11.55 -27.85 -5.12
CA ARG A 163 12.12 -27.55 -6.44
C ARG A 163 12.54 -26.08 -6.52
N ASP A 164 11.66 -25.18 -6.14
CA ASP A 164 11.91 -23.74 -6.23
C ASP A 164 12.99 -23.29 -5.24
N GLN A 165 13.03 -23.89 -4.05
CA GLN A 165 14.09 -23.70 -3.06
C GLN A 165 15.45 -24.10 -3.63
N LEU A 166 15.56 -25.28 -4.23
CA LEU A 166 16.81 -25.78 -4.82
C LEU A 166 17.27 -24.87 -5.98
N LEU A 167 16.35 -24.47 -6.85
CA LEU A 167 16.63 -23.55 -7.96
C LEU A 167 17.11 -22.19 -7.45
N SER A 168 16.48 -21.63 -6.39
CA SER A 168 16.91 -20.38 -5.76
C SER A 168 18.31 -20.50 -5.18
N MET A 169 18.58 -21.55 -4.40
CA MET A 169 19.91 -21.77 -3.80
C MET A 169 21.01 -21.89 -4.85
N LEU A 170 20.74 -22.57 -5.96
CA LEU A 170 21.69 -22.68 -7.08
C LEU A 170 21.95 -21.32 -7.72
N ARG A 171 20.90 -20.54 -8.00
CA ARG A 171 21.04 -19.21 -8.60
C ARG A 171 21.76 -18.24 -7.67
N ASP A 172 21.47 -18.27 -6.37
CA ASP A 172 22.15 -17.45 -5.36
C ASP A 172 23.65 -17.80 -5.26
N ALA A 173 24.00 -19.05 -5.54
CA ALA A 173 25.38 -19.51 -5.65
C ALA A 173 26.04 -19.22 -7.01
N GLY A 174 25.38 -18.47 -7.90
CA GLY A 174 25.93 -18.04 -9.20
C GLY A 174 25.70 -19.01 -10.37
N TYR A 175 24.94 -20.08 -10.19
CA TYR A 175 24.54 -20.98 -11.27
C TYR A 175 23.30 -20.40 -11.99
N ALA A 176 23.49 -19.33 -12.74
CA ALA A 176 22.37 -18.57 -13.32
C ALA A 176 21.53 -19.39 -14.30
N LEU A 177 22.14 -20.30 -15.03
CA LEU A 177 21.47 -21.17 -16.02
C LEU A 177 20.95 -22.48 -15.41
N ALA A 178 20.97 -22.61 -14.08
CA ALA A 178 20.47 -23.80 -13.42
C ALA A 178 19.02 -24.11 -13.78
N LYS A 179 18.75 -25.38 -14.05
CA LYS A 179 17.40 -25.93 -14.27
C LYS A 179 17.16 -27.05 -13.28
N VAL A 180 15.97 -27.04 -12.66
CA VAL A 180 15.51 -28.10 -11.77
C VAL A 180 14.15 -28.55 -12.25
N GLU A 181 14.09 -29.77 -12.75
CA GLU A 181 12.87 -30.38 -13.28
C GLU A 181 12.42 -31.50 -12.35
N LEU A 182 11.11 -31.59 -12.12
CA LEU A 182 10.50 -32.66 -11.37
C LEU A 182 10.23 -33.82 -12.35
N LEU A 183 10.90 -34.96 -12.14
CA LEU A 183 10.59 -36.20 -12.87
C LEU A 183 9.27 -36.80 -12.34
N PRO A 184 8.62 -37.69 -13.10
CA PRO A 184 7.43 -38.38 -12.62
C PRO A 184 7.70 -39.04 -11.26
N ALA A 185 6.87 -38.70 -10.28
CA ALA A 185 7.01 -39.24 -8.94
C ALA A 185 6.50 -40.68 -8.88
N GLU A 186 7.16 -41.51 -8.09
CA GLU A 186 6.83 -42.93 -7.95
C GLU A 186 6.02 -43.17 -6.67
N LEU A 187 4.80 -43.65 -6.84
CA LEU A 187 3.98 -44.06 -5.72
C LEU A 187 4.34 -45.47 -5.26
N ARG A 188 4.50 -45.66 -3.95
CA ARG A 188 4.58 -46.97 -3.28
C ARG A 188 3.31 -47.18 -2.43
N PRO A 189 2.22 -47.68 -3.05
CA PRO A 189 0.89 -47.72 -2.40
C PRO A 189 0.82 -48.61 -1.15
N SER A 190 1.59 -49.70 -1.09
CA SER A 190 1.64 -50.62 0.07
C SER A 190 2.24 -49.97 1.31
N GLU A 191 3.17 -49.00 1.14
CA GLU A 191 3.84 -48.28 2.21
C GLU A 191 3.29 -46.89 2.45
N SER A 192 2.36 -46.45 1.60
CA SER A 192 1.83 -45.06 1.58
C SER A 192 2.94 -44.00 1.44
N LEU A 193 3.91 -44.28 0.56
CA LEU A 193 5.05 -43.41 0.28
C LEU A 193 5.04 -42.89 -1.15
N LEU A 194 5.59 -41.68 -1.32
CA LEU A 194 5.85 -41.03 -2.60
C LEU A 194 7.35 -40.76 -2.72
N ASP A 195 8.01 -41.39 -3.68
CA ASP A 195 9.40 -41.11 -4.02
C ASP A 195 9.44 -39.97 -5.04
N VAL A 196 10.28 -38.98 -4.78
CA VAL A 196 10.43 -37.77 -5.61
C VAL A 196 11.83 -37.69 -6.14
N THR A 197 11.97 -37.44 -7.44
CA THR A 197 13.26 -37.28 -8.10
C THR A 197 13.31 -35.94 -8.83
N PHE A 198 14.32 -35.13 -8.50
CA PHE A 198 14.62 -33.89 -9.21
C PHE A 198 15.78 -34.13 -10.17
N SER A 199 15.60 -33.77 -11.44
CA SER A 199 16.68 -33.69 -12.43
C SER A 199 17.30 -32.28 -12.36
N VAL A 200 18.59 -32.21 -12.04
CA VAL A 200 19.27 -30.95 -11.78
C VAL A 200 20.40 -30.76 -12.80
N ALA A 201 20.27 -29.76 -13.64
CA ALA A 201 21.32 -29.27 -14.52
C ALA A 201 21.80 -27.91 -13.96
N THR A 202 22.95 -27.90 -13.27
CA THR A 202 23.47 -26.68 -12.64
C THR A 202 24.03 -25.68 -13.66
N GLY A 203 24.67 -26.18 -14.73
CA GLY A 203 25.52 -25.35 -15.57
C GLY A 203 26.77 -24.84 -14.83
N PRO A 204 27.53 -23.92 -15.40
CA PRO A 204 28.69 -23.30 -14.75
C PRO A 204 28.26 -22.20 -13.78
N VAL A 205 29.11 -21.84 -12.84
CA VAL A 205 29.06 -20.57 -12.13
C VAL A 205 29.44 -19.46 -13.12
N VAL A 206 28.61 -18.42 -13.21
CA VAL A 206 28.78 -17.39 -14.24
C VAL A 206 29.01 -16.00 -13.64
N GLU A 207 29.73 -15.18 -14.41
CA GLU A 207 29.88 -13.76 -14.19
C GLU A 207 28.89 -12.99 -15.06
N ILE A 208 28.55 -11.77 -14.65
CA ILE A 208 27.73 -10.83 -15.42
C ILE A 208 28.52 -10.41 -16.67
N GLY A 209 27.94 -10.56 -17.84
CA GLY A 209 28.47 -10.09 -19.12
C GLY A 209 28.07 -8.66 -19.45
N ALA A 210 27.77 -8.40 -20.71
CA ALA A 210 27.33 -7.09 -21.18
C ALA A 210 25.96 -6.73 -20.57
N ILE A 211 25.88 -5.52 -19.98
CA ILE A 211 24.62 -4.97 -19.46
C ILE A 211 24.03 -4.03 -20.52
N ARG A 212 22.83 -4.34 -20.98
CA ARG A 212 22.10 -3.60 -22.00
C ARG A 212 20.84 -2.97 -21.42
N PHE A 213 20.47 -1.82 -21.99
CA PHE A 213 19.25 -1.08 -21.62
C PHE A 213 18.39 -0.93 -22.86
N SER A 214 17.09 -1.14 -22.72
CA SER A 214 16.14 -1.07 -23.85
C SER A 214 14.81 -0.47 -23.40
N GLY A 215 14.18 0.29 -24.29
CA GLY A 215 12.86 0.91 -24.05
C GLY A 215 12.90 2.32 -23.48
N GLN A 216 14.08 2.85 -23.10
CA GLN A 216 14.26 4.26 -22.82
C GLN A 216 14.38 5.04 -24.13
N THR A 217 13.66 6.14 -24.24
CA THR A 217 13.71 7.05 -25.42
C THR A 217 13.99 8.48 -25.02
N GLN A 218 13.66 8.85 -23.80
CA GLN A 218 13.73 10.22 -23.27
C GLN A 218 14.60 10.31 -22.01
N VAL A 219 14.87 9.17 -21.36
CA VAL A 219 15.82 9.09 -20.26
C VAL A 219 17.19 8.75 -20.83
N ASN A 220 18.19 9.54 -20.45
CA ASN A 220 19.57 9.36 -20.92
C ASN A 220 20.13 8.00 -20.47
N GLU A 221 20.66 7.21 -21.40
CA GLU A 221 21.22 5.89 -21.09
C GLU A 221 22.39 5.98 -20.11
N ASP A 222 23.25 6.97 -20.24
CA ASP A 222 24.37 7.17 -19.31
C ASP A 222 23.90 7.42 -17.88
N PHE A 223 22.77 8.09 -17.69
CA PHE A 223 22.16 8.25 -16.38
C PHE A 223 21.66 6.92 -15.83
N VAL A 224 20.94 6.14 -16.65
CA VAL A 224 20.47 4.79 -16.27
C VAL A 224 21.63 3.89 -15.92
N ARG A 225 22.68 3.89 -16.73
CA ARG A 225 23.89 3.09 -16.53
C ARG A 225 24.62 3.43 -15.23
N ARG A 226 24.74 4.71 -14.89
CA ARG A 226 25.32 5.13 -13.59
C ARG A 226 24.46 4.72 -12.40
N ARG A 227 23.15 4.63 -12.59
CA ARG A 227 22.21 4.22 -11.52
C ARG A 227 22.34 2.73 -11.19
N VAL A 228 22.63 1.87 -12.18
CA VAL A 228 22.81 0.43 -11.98
C VAL A 228 24.19 0.16 -11.40
N ARG A 229 24.23 -0.46 -10.22
CA ARG A 229 25.49 -0.74 -9.50
C ARG A 229 26.17 -2.05 -9.93
N LEU A 230 25.56 -2.82 -10.85
CA LEU A 230 26.16 -4.04 -11.39
C LEU A 230 27.28 -3.73 -12.37
N ARG A 231 28.32 -4.54 -12.34
CA ARG A 231 29.47 -4.41 -13.25
C ARG A 231 29.69 -5.71 -14.01
N PRO A 232 30.06 -5.65 -15.31
CA PRO A 232 30.56 -6.81 -16.01
C PRO A 232 31.77 -7.42 -15.29
N GLY A 233 31.83 -8.78 -15.22
CA GLY A 233 32.85 -9.50 -14.50
C GLY A 233 32.53 -9.79 -13.03
N GLU A 234 31.49 -9.19 -12.46
CA GLU A 234 30.99 -9.59 -11.13
C GLU A 234 30.26 -10.94 -11.22
N ARG A 235 30.40 -11.76 -10.17
CA ARG A 235 29.64 -13.01 -10.06
C ARG A 235 28.13 -12.73 -10.10
N PHE A 236 27.40 -13.49 -10.89
CA PHE A 236 25.95 -13.37 -10.96
C PHE A 236 25.30 -13.59 -9.58
N ASN A 237 24.45 -12.67 -9.18
CA ASN A 237 23.66 -12.74 -7.96
C ASN A 237 22.26 -12.18 -8.24
N PRO A 238 21.20 -13.01 -8.14
CA PRO A 238 19.82 -12.60 -8.39
C PRO A 238 19.37 -11.42 -7.51
N ALA A 239 19.79 -11.39 -6.24
CA ALA A 239 19.43 -10.32 -5.32
C ALA A 239 20.05 -8.97 -5.75
N ALA A 240 21.29 -8.98 -6.27
CA ALA A 240 21.93 -7.78 -6.81
C ALA A 240 21.24 -7.28 -8.09
N VAL A 241 20.82 -8.20 -8.97
CA VAL A 241 20.05 -7.88 -10.18
C VAL A 241 18.69 -7.29 -9.82
N GLU A 242 17.99 -7.88 -8.84
CA GLU A 242 16.70 -7.36 -8.36
C GLU A 242 16.87 -6.00 -7.66
N ALA A 243 17.93 -5.78 -6.89
CA ALA A 243 18.24 -4.47 -6.31
C ALA A 243 18.45 -3.41 -7.39
N ALA A 244 19.20 -3.72 -8.46
CA ALA A 244 19.39 -2.82 -9.59
C ALA A 244 18.07 -2.51 -10.32
N ARG A 245 17.21 -3.52 -10.51
CA ARG A 245 15.87 -3.35 -11.06
C ARG A 245 15.01 -2.41 -10.19
N ALA A 246 15.02 -2.63 -8.88
CA ALA A 246 14.30 -1.81 -7.90
C ALA A 246 14.82 -0.37 -7.87
N ASP A 247 16.14 -0.17 -7.94
CA ASP A 247 16.78 1.13 -8.03
C ASP A 247 16.33 1.93 -9.25
N LEU A 248 16.22 1.29 -10.41
CA LEU A 248 15.69 1.94 -11.63
C LEU A 248 14.19 2.26 -11.49
N ALA A 249 13.40 1.35 -10.93
CA ALA A 249 11.97 1.58 -10.72
C ALA A 249 11.71 2.74 -9.75
N ALA A 250 12.57 2.92 -8.74
CA ALA A 250 12.48 4.00 -7.74
C ALA A 250 12.67 5.41 -8.32
N LEU A 251 13.26 5.55 -9.51
CA LEU A 251 13.40 6.85 -10.19
C LEU A 251 12.04 7.50 -10.54
N GLY A 252 10.96 6.71 -10.60
CA GLY A 252 9.59 7.19 -10.84
C GLY A 252 9.31 7.61 -12.29
N VAL A 253 10.30 7.56 -13.18
CA VAL A 253 10.17 7.86 -14.62
C VAL A 253 9.78 6.63 -15.44
N PHE A 254 9.96 5.43 -14.89
CA PHE A 254 9.57 4.18 -15.53
C PHE A 254 8.26 3.64 -14.96
N GLY A 255 7.38 3.15 -15.84
CA GLY A 255 6.14 2.46 -15.49
C GLY A 255 6.40 0.98 -15.14
N SER A 256 7.35 0.37 -15.84
CA SER A 256 7.84 -0.98 -15.56
C SER A 256 9.35 -1.07 -15.82
N VAL A 257 10.01 -1.90 -15.05
CA VAL A 257 11.42 -2.28 -15.24
C VAL A 257 11.51 -3.78 -15.04
N ARG A 258 12.02 -4.50 -16.04
CA ARG A 258 12.26 -5.93 -16.01
C ARG A 258 13.73 -6.18 -16.31
N ALA A 259 14.37 -7.02 -15.52
CA ALA A 259 15.73 -7.48 -15.74
C ALA A 259 15.68 -8.91 -16.26
N ASP A 260 16.21 -9.13 -17.46
CA ASP A 260 16.24 -10.44 -18.11
C ASP A 260 17.70 -10.88 -18.28
N PRO A 261 18.18 -11.86 -17.50
CA PRO A 261 19.39 -12.61 -17.83
C PRO A 261 19.17 -13.40 -19.11
N ALA A 262 20.18 -13.43 -19.98
CA ALA A 262 20.12 -14.26 -21.19
C ALA A 262 20.03 -15.76 -20.83
N ASP A 263 19.52 -16.56 -21.74
CA ASP A 263 19.44 -18.03 -21.61
C ASP A 263 20.72 -18.74 -22.07
N HIS A 264 21.72 -17.99 -22.54
CA HIS A 264 23.00 -18.46 -23.02
C HIS A 264 24.13 -17.51 -22.59
N LEU A 265 25.35 -18.02 -22.60
CA LEU A 265 26.54 -17.25 -22.30
C LEU A 265 27.06 -16.58 -23.59
N ASP A 266 27.74 -15.45 -23.43
CA ASP A 266 28.47 -14.80 -24.52
C ASP A 266 29.77 -15.56 -24.87
N THR A 267 30.53 -15.03 -25.86
CA THR A 267 31.78 -15.62 -26.31
C THR A 267 32.86 -15.72 -25.23
N ASP A 268 32.76 -14.89 -24.20
CA ASP A 268 33.69 -14.84 -23.05
C ASP A 268 33.23 -15.75 -21.90
N GLY A 269 32.13 -16.50 -22.08
CA GLY A 269 31.54 -17.35 -21.05
C GLY A 269 30.79 -16.61 -19.96
N ARG A 270 30.42 -15.35 -20.18
CA ARG A 270 29.67 -14.50 -19.26
C ARG A 270 28.19 -14.44 -19.61
N LEU A 271 27.36 -14.08 -18.65
CA LEU A 271 25.91 -13.98 -18.79
C LEU A 271 25.49 -12.55 -19.15
N PRO A 272 25.04 -12.27 -20.38
CA PRO A 272 24.47 -10.97 -20.73
C PRO A 272 23.18 -10.68 -19.93
N LEU A 273 22.99 -9.42 -19.55
CA LEU A 273 21.83 -8.95 -18.80
C LEU A 273 21.17 -7.78 -19.54
N THR A 274 19.87 -7.87 -19.80
CA THR A 274 19.12 -6.78 -20.43
C THR A 274 18.06 -6.25 -19.48
N PHE A 275 18.06 -4.92 -19.26
CA PHE A 275 16.99 -4.22 -18.57
C PHE A 275 16.02 -3.67 -19.61
N TYR A 276 14.79 -4.18 -19.60
CA TYR A 276 13.69 -3.64 -20.39
C TYR A 276 12.88 -2.67 -19.55
N MET A 277 12.72 -1.45 -20.07
CA MET A 277 12.06 -0.35 -19.36
C MET A 277 10.91 0.21 -20.21
N THR A 278 9.83 0.59 -19.55
CA THR A 278 8.75 1.34 -20.19
C THR A 278 8.64 2.69 -19.50
N GLU A 279 8.85 3.78 -20.23
CA GLU A 279 8.75 5.12 -19.67
C GLU A 279 7.31 5.48 -19.34
N ARG A 280 7.11 6.21 -18.23
CA ARG A 280 5.82 6.81 -17.88
C ARG A 280 5.58 8.07 -18.71
N PRO A 281 4.31 8.48 -18.92
CA PRO A 281 4.00 9.79 -19.46
C PRO A 281 4.75 10.87 -18.68
N ARG A 282 5.39 11.81 -19.39
CA ARG A 282 6.19 12.90 -18.76
C ARG A 282 5.38 13.75 -17.81
N HIS A 283 4.13 13.99 -18.15
CA HIS A 283 3.22 14.84 -17.38
C HIS A 283 2.30 14.00 -16.51
N ALA A 284 2.07 14.48 -15.29
CA ALA A 284 1.00 14.00 -14.42
C ALA A 284 0.25 15.20 -13.88
N VAL A 285 -1.05 15.05 -13.77
CA VAL A 285 -1.95 16.03 -13.16
C VAL A 285 -2.68 15.33 -12.03
N ASN A 286 -2.84 16.01 -10.91
CA ASN A 286 -3.69 15.60 -9.81
C ASN A 286 -4.59 16.77 -9.40
N ALA A 287 -5.77 16.43 -8.89
CA ALA A 287 -6.66 17.36 -8.23
C ALA A 287 -7.17 16.71 -6.96
N ASP A 288 -7.34 17.51 -5.93
CA ASP A 288 -7.85 17.08 -4.63
C ASP A 288 -8.85 18.08 -4.09
N ILE A 289 -9.77 17.57 -3.28
CA ILE A 289 -10.74 18.36 -2.54
C ILE A 289 -10.81 17.84 -1.11
N ALA A 290 -10.77 18.74 -0.17
CA ALA A 290 -10.94 18.43 1.24
C ALA A 290 -11.96 19.40 1.86
N TYR A 291 -12.64 18.95 2.90
CA TYR A 291 -13.56 19.76 3.66
C TYR A 291 -13.40 19.50 5.16
N SER A 292 -13.43 20.58 5.93
CA SER A 292 -13.60 20.51 7.38
C SER A 292 -14.47 21.68 7.83
N THR A 293 -15.18 21.49 8.95
CA THR A 293 -16.07 22.53 9.49
C THR A 293 -15.32 23.78 9.96
N ASP A 294 -14.05 23.60 10.35
CA ASP A 294 -13.18 24.66 10.86
C ASP A 294 -12.47 25.49 9.77
N LEU A 295 -12.03 24.85 8.69
CA LEU A 295 -11.29 25.51 7.59
C LEU A 295 -12.11 25.68 6.30
N GLY A 296 -13.29 25.05 6.21
CA GLY A 296 -14.11 25.06 5.01
C GLY A 296 -13.58 24.16 3.90
N VAL A 297 -13.91 24.49 2.66
CA VAL A 297 -13.47 23.78 1.47
C VAL A 297 -12.04 24.17 1.12
N THR A 298 -11.21 23.19 0.78
CA THR A 298 -9.91 23.39 0.17
C THR A 298 -9.88 22.63 -1.16
N LEU A 299 -9.52 23.34 -2.23
CA LEU A 299 -9.33 22.79 -3.57
C LEU A 299 -7.85 22.77 -3.87
N GLY A 300 -7.31 21.61 -4.17
CA GLY A 300 -5.90 21.43 -4.51
C GLY A 300 -5.72 20.94 -5.95
N GLY A 301 -4.55 21.19 -6.49
CA GLY A 301 -4.16 20.67 -7.79
C GLY A 301 -2.65 20.71 -7.98
N GLY A 302 -2.16 19.82 -8.83
CA GLY A 302 -0.75 19.75 -9.14
C GLY A 302 -0.50 19.31 -10.57
N TRP A 303 0.60 19.80 -11.11
CA TRP A 303 1.16 19.33 -12.36
C TRP A 303 2.63 18.95 -12.14
N ARG A 304 3.03 17.80 -12.68
CA ARG A 304 4.40 17.30 -12.57
C ARG A 304 4.95 16.96 -13.95
N HIS A 305 6.16 17.46 -14.23
CA HIS A 305 7.02 16.95 -15.29
C HIS A 305 8.05 16.00 -14.69
N ARG A 306 8.08 14.71 -15.13
CA ARG A 306 8.87 13.65 -14.50
C ARG A 306 10.31 13.53 -14.98
N ASN A 307 10.66 14.14 -16.11
CA ASN A 307 11.99 14.01 -16.72
C ASN A 307 12.31 15.25 -17.52
N LEU A 308 12.69 16.33 -16.84
CA LEU A 308 12.80 17.67 -17.47
C LEU A 308 13.99 17.75 -18.44
N PHE A 309 15.14 17.19 -18.07
CA PHE A 309 16.40 17.28 -18.83
C PHE A 309 16.96 15.90 -19.22
N GLY A 310 16.22 14.81 -18.99
CA GLY A 310 16.63 13.46 -19.40
C GLY A 310 17.27 12.64 -18.28
N ASN A 311 17.50 13.18 -17.08
CA ASN A 311 18.11 12.47 -15.96
C ASN A 311 17.12 12.33 -14.77
N ALA A 312 15.84 12.11 -15.10
CA ALA A 312 14.75 11.97 -14.13
C ALA A 312 14.55 13.22 -13.24
N GLU A 313 15.01 14.41 -13.68
CA GLU A 313 14.71 15.64 -12.97
C GLU A 313 13.21 15.94 -13.03
N GLN A 314 12.64 16.32 -11.89
CA GLN A 314 11.22 16.61 -11.80
C GLN A 314 10.97 18.09 -11.57
N LEU A 315 9.97 18.62 -12.25
CA LEU A 315 9.38 19.93 -11.94
C LEU A 315 7.94 19.70 -11.47
N ASN A 316 7.65 20.07 -10.22
CA ASN A 316 6.34 19.96 -9.62
C ASN A 316 5.78 21.38 -9.43
N LEU A 317 4.62 21.65 -10.02
CA LEU A 317 3.83 22.85 -9.75
C LEU A 317 2.62 22.41 -8.91
N THR A 318 2.40 23.11 -7.80
CA THR A 318 1.27 22.84 -6.90
C THR A 318 0.51 24.12 -6.62
N GLY A 319 -0.79 23.98 -6.47
CA GLY A 319 -1.65 25.09 -6.08
C GLY A 319 -2.79 24.59 -5.20
N SER A 320 -3.14 25.37 -4.19
CA SER A 320 -4.37 25.15 -3.44
C SER A 320 -5.10 26.47 -3.22
N LEU A 321 -6.41 26.40 -3.25
CA LEU A 321 -7.32 27.51 -3.03
C LEU A 321 -8.23 27.17 -1.84
N GLN A 322 -8.37 28.11 -0.96
CA GLN A 322 -9.31 28.09 0.15
C GLN A 322 -10.30 29.25 -0.07
N PRO A 323 -11.48 29.00 -0.64
CA PRO A 323 -12.39 30.07 -1.03
C PRO A 323 -12.91 30.93 0.14
N GLY A 324 -12.67 30.47 1.39
CA GLY A 324 -13.33 31.01 2.56
C GLY A 324 -14.75 30.43 2.69
N GLY A 325 -15.42 30.65 3.78
CA GLY A 325 -16.77 30.09 3.96
C GLY A 325 -17.47 30.51 5.23
N ASN A 326 -16.79 31.21 6.12
CA ASN A 326 -17.37 31.74 7.34
C ASN A 326 -16.72 33.09 7.71
N ALA A 327 -17.22 33.74 8.71
CA ALA A 327 -16.71 35.06 9.16
C ALA A 327 -15.25 35.04 9.66
N ILE A 328 -14.67 33.83 9.88
CA ILE A 328 -13.33 33.62 10.44
C ILE A 328 -12.33 33.33 9.34
N VAL A 329 -12.71 32.56 8.31
CA VAL A 329 -11.82 32.10 7.25
C VAL A 329 -12.02 32.95 5.99
N LYS A 330 -11.07 33.84 5.72
CA LYS A 330 -11.02 34.65 4.49
C LYS A 330 -10.43 33.81 3.35
N PRO A 331 -10.69 34.19 2.08
CA PRO A 331 -10.08 33.52 0.93
C PRO A 331 -8.55 33.51 1.02
N GLY A 332 -7.96 32.35 0.73
CA GLY A 332 -6.51 32.16 0.74
C GLY A 332 -6.05 31.27 -0.42
N TYR A 333 -4.75 31.29 -0.68
CA TYR A 333 -4.11 30.40 -1.65
C TYR A 333 -2.71 30.02 -1.21
N MET A 334 -2.25 28.87 -1.70
CA MET A 334 -0.85 28.48 -1.68
C MET A 334 -0.47 28.02 -3.08
N VAL A 335 0.63 28.52 -3.59
CA VAL A 335 1.20 28.08 -4.88
C VAL A 335 2.68 27.77 -4.69
N GLY A 336 3.17 26.77 -5.38
CA GLY A 336 4.57 26.36 -5.26
C GLY A 336 5.11 25.74 -6.54
N ALA A 337 6.41 25.93 -6.75
CA ALA A 337 7.20 25.27 -7.78
C ALA A 337 8.40 24.60 -7.11
N GLU A 338 8.60 23.32 -7.40
CA GLU A 338 9.72 22.54 -6.88
C GLU A 338 10.43 21.82 -8.02
N PHE A 339 11.73 22.02 -8.10
CA PHE A 339 12.64 21.28 -8.95
C PHE A 339 13.36 20.23 -8.11
N VAL A 340 13.29 18.96 -8.52
CA VAL A 340 13.97 17.85 -7.85
C VAL A 340 14.98 17.24 -8.80
N LYS A 341 16.25 17.21 -8.40
CA LYS A 341 17.34 16.58 -9.12
C LYS A 341 17.80 15.33 -8.36
N PRO A 342 17.45 14.12 -8.85
CA PRO A 342 17.95 12.89 -8.26
C PRO A 342 19.44 12.70 -8.54
N GLU A 343 20.09 11.80 -7.81
CA GLU A 343 21.52 11.46 -7.93
C GLU A 343 22.45 12.70 -7.87
N PHE A 344 22.07 13.70 -7.08
CA PHE A 344 22.84 14.93 -6.95
C PHE A 344 24.07 14.69 -6.09
N LEU A 345 25.26 14.82 -6.68
CA LEU A 345 26.59 14.62 -6.08
C LEU A 345 26.87 13.20 -5.55
N ALA A 346 25.87 12.46 -5.15
CA ALA A 346 26.01 11.11 -4.61
C ALA A 346 24.80 10.23 -5.00
N HIS A 347 25.01 8.92 -4.96
CA HIS A 347 23.98 7.94 -5.17
C HIS A 347 22.93 7.99 -4.04
N ASP A 348 21.65 7.79 -4.38
CA ASP A 348 20.52 7.86 -3.43
C ASP A 348 20.38 9.23 -2.73
N GLN A 349 20.95 10.29 -3.33
CA GLN A 349 20.84 11.66 -2.86
C GLN A 349 20.12 12.53 -3.88
N SER A 350 19.18 13.35 -3.45
CA SER A 350 18.46 14.30 -4.29
C SER A 350 18.58 15.73 -3.76
N LEU A 351 18.66 16.69 -4.67
CA LEU A 351 18.53 18.11 -4.36
C LEU A 351 17.13 18.58 -4.73
N THR A 352 16.42 19.18 -3.80
CA THR A 352 15.16 19.87 -4.02
C THR A 352 15.35 21.36 -3.89
N LEU A 353 15.06 22.11 -4.96
CA LEU A 353 14.95 23.56 -4.95
C LEU A 353 13.48 23.93 -5.05
N GLY A 354 12.99 24.82 -4.20
CA GLY A 354 11.59 25.20 -4.19
C GLY A 354 11.38 26.68 -3.95
N VAL A 355 10.34 27.22 -4.56
CA VAL A 355 9.79 28.54 -4.28
C VAL A 355 8.28 28.43 -4.11
N GLY A 356 7.71 29.28 -3.25
CA GLY A 356 6.26 29.29 -3.02
C GLY A 356 5.75 30.64 -2.56
N ALA A 357 4.46 30.87 -2.77
CA ALA A 357 3.75 32.02 -2.23
C ALA A 357 2.51 31.55 -1.46
N ILE A 358 2.31 32.12 -0.31
CA ILE A 358 1.25 31.77 0.63
C ILE A 358 0.44 33.04 0.96
N LYS A 359 -0.88 32.92 0.86
CA LYS A 359 -1.80 33.86 1.46
C LYS A 359 -2.87 33.07 2.19
N ARG A 360 -2.91 33.18 3.50
CA ARG A 360 -3.90 32.46 4.33
C ARG A 360 -4.39 33.28 5.49
N SER A 361 -5.61 33.03 5.89
CA SER A 361 -6.24 33.61 7.07
C SER A 361 -6.59 32.47 8.02
N LEU A 362 -6.00 32.48 9.19
CA LEU A 362 -6.16 31.46 10.22
C LEU A 362 -6.78 32.11 11.46
N GLN A 363 -7.25 31.27 12.39
CA GLN A 363 -7.82 31.77 13.63
C GLN A 363 -6.79 32.60 14.44
N ALA A 364 -5.53 32.23 14.40
CA ALA A 364 -4.47 32.88 15.15
C ALA A 364 -3.90 34.15 14.46
N TYR A 365 -3.81 34.16 13.12
CA TYR A 365 -3.19 35.24 12.35
C TYR A 365 -3.57 35.19 10.87
N ASP A 366 -3.39 36.32 10.17
CA ASP A 366 -3.38 36.34 8.70
C ASP A 366 -1.92 36.41 8.23
N GLN A 367 -1.55 35.67 7.16
CA GLN A 367 -0.18 35.58 6.62
C GLN A 367 -0.17 35.79 5.11
N GLU A 368 0.81 36.57 4.66
CA GLU A 368 1.27 36.64 3.27
C GLU A 368 2.77 36.35 3.29
N ALA A 369 3.23 35.30 2.57
CA ALA A 369 4.62 34.88 2.61
C ALA A 369 5.13 34.47 1.23
N LEU A 370 6.42 34.71 1.00
CA LEU A 370 7.22 34.13 -0.08
C LEU A 370 8.25 33.19 0.54
N THR A 371 8.24 31.94 0.12
CA THR A 371 9.11 30.90 0.67
C THR A 371 10.12 30.41 -0.36
N GLN A 372 11.32 30.07 0.08
CA GLN A 372 12.37 29.46 -0.72
C GLN A 372 12.98 28.28 0.05
N LYS A 373 13.41 27.24 -0.65
CA LYS A 373 14.11 26.11 -0.04
C LYS A 373 15.15 25.50 -0.95
N ALA A 374 16.22 25.01 -0.34
CA ALA A 374 17.25 24.17 -0.96
C ALA A 374 17.55 23.03 0.01
N ILE A 375 17.02 21.84 -0.29
CA ILE A 375 17.06 20.66 0.60
C ILE A 375 17.78 19.52 -0.10
N LEU A 376 18.79 18.98 0.57
CA LEU A 376 19.41 17.71 0.23
C LEU A 376 18.70 16.59 0.99
N THR A 377 18.26 15.58 0.27
CA THR A 377 17.64 14.37 0.84
C THR A 377 18.46 13.16 0.45
N ARG A 378 18.87 12.36 1.41
CA ARG A 378 19.63 11.11 1.21
C ARG A 378 18.88 9.92 1.80
N VAL A 379 18.67 8.91 0.99
CA VAL A 379 18.18 7.61 1.43
C VAL A 379 19.35 6.83 2.01
N LEU A 380 19.38 6.64 3.34
CA LEU A 380 20.46 5.93 4.04
C LEU A 380 20.27 4.43 3.95
N THR A 381 19.02 3.99 4.09
CA THR A 381 18.56 2.60 3.93
C THR A 381 17.12 2.62 3.40
N PRO A 382 16.53 1.49 2.99
CA PRO A 382 15.13 1.45 2.56
C PRO A 382 14.12 2.01 3.59
N ARG A 383 14.53 2.13 4.86
CA ARG A 383 13.66 2.62 5.95
C ARG A 383 14.09 3.98 6.50
N TRP A 384 15.33 4.41 6.28
CA TRP A 384 15.88 5.64 6.86
C TRP A 384 16.18 6.67 5.79
N THR A 385 15.67 7.88 5.98
CA THR A 385 15.91 9.04 5.11
C THR A 385 16.38 10.22 5.94
N LEU A 386 17.48 10.83 5.52
CA LEU A 386 18.04 12.05 6.09
C LEU A 386 17.80 13.22 5.11
N SER A 387 17.28 14.34 5.62
CA SER A 387 17.14 15.58 4.85
C SER A 387 17.73 16.74 5.62
N PHE A 388 18.47 17.61 4.93
CA PHE A 388 19.02 18.84 5.51
C PHE A 388 19.18 19.91 4.44
N GLY A 389 19.22 21.18 4.84
CA GLY A 389 19.37 22.25 3.87
C GLY A 389 19.13 23.63 4.44
N LEU A 390 18.68 24.54 3.59
CA LEU A 390 18.36 25.91 3.93
C LEU A 390 16.95 26.26 3.46
N THR A 391 16.26 27.09 4.25
CA THR A 391 14.97 27.68 3.91
C THR A 391 15.06 29.20 4.10
N GLY A 392 14.35 29.93 3.26
CA GLY A 392 14.14 31.38 3.39
C GLY A 392 12.65 31.66 3.41
N GLU A 393 12.22 32.60 4.22
CA GLU A 393 10.85 33.08 4.26
C GLU A 393 10.82 34.59 4.42
N GLN A 394 10.11 35.27 3.54
CA GLN A 394 9.79 36.70 3.65
C GLN A 394 8.29 36.78 3.83
N GLU A 395 7.84 37.33 4.96
CA GLU A 395 6.44 37.29 5.30
C GLU A 395 5.95 38.59 5.94
N ARG A 396 4.64 38.79 5.78
CA ARG A 396 3.86 39.78 6.50
C ARG A 396 2.78 39.06 7.27
N ILE A 397 2.77 39.23 8.59
CA ILE A 397 1.76 38.66 9.47
C ILE A 397 0.96 39.78 10.13
N TYR A 398 -0.38 39.63 10.10
CA TYR A 398 -1.30 40.44 10.82
C TYR A 398 -1.90 39.68 12.00
N GLN A 399 -1.66 40.15 13.23
CA GLN A 399 -2.16 39.54 14.45
C GLN A 399 -2.54 40.65 15.44
N GLU A 400 -3.73 40.57 16.06
CA GLU A 400 -4.23 41.49 17.09
C GLU A 400 -4.13 42.99 16.68
N GLY A 401 -4.52 43.33 15.47
CA GLY A 401 -4.50 44.72 14.98
C GLY A 401 -3.12 45.20 14.52
N VAL A 402 -2.07 44.39 14.66
CA VAL A 402 -0.68 44.77 14.32
C VAL A 402 -0.21 43.97 13.12
N SER A 403 0.32 44.67 12.11
CA SER A 403 1.01 44.08 10.98
C SER A 403 2.52 44.13 11.22
N ARG A 404 3.21 43.00 11.07
CA ARG A 404 4.66 42.88 11.18
C ARG A 404 5.25 42.16 9.97
N GLN A 405 6.43 42.54 9.57
CA GLN A 405 7.22 41.86 8.54
C GLN A 405 8.35 41.10 9.19
N TYR A 406 8.60 39.90 8.68
CA TYR A 406 9.70 39.05 9.11
C TYR A 406 10.45 38.52 7.90
N ASN A 407 11.75 38.35 8.06
CA ASN A 407 12.63 37.66 7.12
C ASN A 407 13.36 36.58 7.91
N LEU A 408 13.11 35.33 7.53
CA LEU A 408 13.60 34.16 8.25
C LEU A 408 14.58 33.38 7.38
N ILE A 409 15.61 32.86 8.01
CA ILE A 409 16.53 31.89 7.40
C ILE A 409 16.61 30.69 8.32
N GLY A 410 16.12 29.55 7.84
CA GLY A 410 16.10 28.29 8.57
C GLY A 410 17.11 27.29 8.02
N ALA A 411 17.61 26.42 8.88
CA ALA A 411 18.48 25.31 8.53
C ALA A 411 17.91 23.97 9.04
N PRO A 412 16.86 23.43 8.38
CA PRO A 412 16.21 22.20 8.83
C PRO A 412 17.14 20.99 8.69
N LEU A 413 17.13 20.14 9.70
CA LEU A 413 17.70 18.80 9.73
C LEU A 413 16.59 17.83 10.11
N GLN A 414 16.28 16.89 9.24
CA GLN A 414 15.22 15.92 9.47
C GLN A 414 15.72 14.50 9.25
N LEU A 415 15.46 13.62 10.20
CA LEU A 415 15.64 12.18 10.10
C LEU A 415 14.28 11.50 10.11
N LYS A 416 14.00 10.65 9.12
CA LYS A 416 12.77 9.87 9.01
C LYS A 416 13.05 8.39 9.03
N TYR A 417 12.19 7.64 9.71
CA TYR A 417 12.10 6.19 9.68
C TYR A 417 10.70 5.79 9.20
N ASP A 418 10.61 4.89 8.23
CA ASP A 418 9.34 4.31 7.77
C ASP A 418 9.52 2.82 7.47
N SER A 419 8.75 1.98 8.14
CA SER A 419 8.67 0.54 7.91
C SER A 419 7.29 0.07 7.47
N THR A 420 6.39 1.00 7.15
CA THR A 420 5.02 0.70 6.72
C THR A 420 4.96 0.24 5.27
N GLN A 421 3.92 -0.53 4.92
CA GLN A 421 3.74 -1.04 3.56
C GLN A 421 2.97 -0.07 2.65
N SER A 422 2.19 0.84 3.22
CA SER A 422 1.33 1.77 2.49
C SER A 422 1.40 3.18 3.07
N LEU A 423 1.43 4.18 2.19
CA LEU A 423 1.41 5.59 2.61
C LEU A 423 0.03 6.01 3.16
N PHE A 424 -1.06 5.58 2.52
CA PHE A 424 -2.43 6.05 2.82
C PHE A 424 -3.24 5.07 3.66
N ASP A 425 -2.85 3.78 3.70
CA ASP A 425 -3.56 2.73 4.45
C ASP A 425 -2.56 1.78 5.12
N PRO A 426 -1.78 2.27 6.11
CA PRO A 426 -0.85 1.43 6.83
C PRO A 426 -1.59 0.51 7.81
N THR A 427 -1.30 -0.80 7.71
CA THR A 427 -1.87 -1.83 8.60
C THR A 427 -0.87 -2.31 9.64
N SER A 428 0.43 -2.20 9.35
CA SER A 428 1.51 -2.57 10.26
C SER A 428 2.75 -1.71 10.04
N GLY A 429 3.66 -1.72 11.01
CA GLY A 429 4.91 -0.99 10.96
C GLY A 429 4.91 0.30 11.75
N ILE A 430 6.00 1.05 11.63
CA ILE A 430 6.27 2.27 12.40
C ILE A 430 6.72 3.37 11.44
N ARG A 431 6.25 4.58 11.68
CA ARG A 431 6.80 5.84 11.14
C ARG A 431 7.31 6.69 12.28
N ALA A 432 8.47 7.29 12.10
CA ALA A 432 9.01 8.26 13.04
C ALA A 432 9.73 9.39 12.29
N SER A 433 9.68 10.59 12.84
CA SER A 433 10.34 11.77 12.28
C SER A 433 10.90 12.61 13.41
N TRP A 434 12.16 12.98 13.29
CA TRP A 434 12.87 13.93 14.13
C TRP A 434 13.21 15.14 13.28
N LEU A 435 12.79 16.32 13.70
CA LEU A 435 13.05 17.59 13.02
C LEU A 435 13.72 18.55 13.99
N LEU A 436 14.83 19.12 13.56
CA LEU A 436 15.52 20.20 14.25
C LEU A 436 15.71 21.35 13.25
N THR A 437 15.23 22.55 13.57
CA THR A 437 15.31 23.70 12.69
C THR A 437 15.82 24.92 13.45
N PRO A 438 17.14 25.17 13.46
CA PRO A 438 17.66 26.50 13.80
C PRO A 438 17.13 27.53 12.80
N THR A 439 16.61 28.64 13.30
CA THR A 439 16.06 29.72 12.49
C THR A 439 16.62 31.06 12.96
N TYR A 440 17.09 31.86 12.01
CA TYR A 440 17.56 33.22 12.21
C TYR A 440 16.52 34.22 11.70
N VAL A 441 16.11 35.17 12.57
CA VAL A 441 15.18 36.27 12.24
C VAL A 441 15.99 37.51 11.95
N VAL A 442 16.02 37.93 10.70
CA VAL A 442 16.81 39.10 10.28
C VAL A 442 16.24 40.37 10.90
N GLY A 443 17.03 41.09 11.69
CA GLY A 443 16.61 42.31 12.38
C GLY A 443 15.69 42.07 13.58
N GLY A 444 15.53 40.83 14.01
CA GLY A 444 14.71 40.46 15.19
C GLY A 444 15.38 40.82 16.51
N ARG A 445 14.57 40.99 17.57
CA ARG A 445 15.07 41.27 18.92
C ARG A 445 15.71 40.01 19.55
N ASP A 446 15.12 38.83 19.32
CA ASP A 446 15.67 37.51 19.63
C ASP A 446 15.98 36.83 18.30
N PRO A 447 17.19 37.04 17.75
CA PRO A 447 17.45 36.73 16.34
C PRO A 447 17.57 35.24 16.04
N VAL A 448 17.72 34.37 17.05
CA VAL A 448 17.89 32.93 16.85
C VAL A 448 16.96 32.15 17.76
N PHE A 449 16.21 31.23 17.18
CA PHE A 449 15.50 30.20 17.89
C PHE A 449 15.69 28.84 17.23
N VAL A 450 15.43 27.75 17.95
CA VAL A 450 15.56 26.39 17.45
C VAL A 450 14.24 25.65 17.72
N THR A 451 13.60 25.22 16.65
CA THR A 451 12.43 24.32 16.75
C THR A 451 12.91 22.88 16.74
N ALA A 452 12.60 22.12 17.80
CA ALA A 452 12.79 20.69 17.87
C ALA A 452 11.44 19.99 17.94
N GLN A 453 11.24 18.97 17.10
CA GLN A 453 9.99 18.24 17.04
C GLN A 453 10.25 16.76 16.80
N VAL A 454 9.55 15.89 17.51
CA VAL A 454 9.49 14.46 17.27
C VAL A 454 8.05 14.03 17.06
N SER A 455 7.83 13.21 16.05
CA SER A 455 6.53 12.57 15.83
C SER A 455 6.72 11.11 15.46
N GLY A 456 5.75 10.28 15.82
CA GLY A 456 5.77 8.86 15.50
C GLY A 456 4.36 8.30 15.40
N SER A 457 4.21 7.24 14.61
CA SER A 457 3.00 6.44 14.50
C SER A 457 3.37 4.96 14.45
N ALA A 458 2.59 4.12 15.10
CA ALA A 458 2.74 2.68 15.07
C ALA A 458 1.40 2.03 14.73
N TYR A 459 1.44 0.97 13.94
CA TYR A 459 0.27 0.27 13.43
C TYR A 459 0.38 -1.21 13.75
N PHE A 460 -0.67 -1.77 14.32
CA PHE A 460 -0.73 -3.16 14.75
C PHE A 460 -1.93 -3.84 14.11
N ASP A 461 -1.66 -4.78 13.21
CA ASP A 461 -2.69 -5.66 12.67
C ASP A 461 -3.03 -6.73 13.70
N LEU A 462 -4.21 -6.62 14.31
CA LEU A 462 -4.60 -7.46 15.44
C LEU A 462 -4.97 -8.90 15.06
N VAL A 463 -5.31 -9.13 13.79
CA VAL A 463 -5.78 -10.43 13.27
C VAL A 463 -4.85 -11.01 12.20
N GLY A 464 -3.89 -10.23 11.71
CA GLY A 464 -2.92 -10.65 10.69
C GLY A 464 -3.44 -10.63 9.25
N ASN A 465 -4.60 -10.01 9.00
CA ASN A 465 -5.22 -9.93 7.67
C ASN A 465 -5.47 -8.48 7.20
N GLY A 466 -4.95 -7.49 7.90
CA GLY A 466 -5.09 -6.07 7.59
C GLY A 466 -6.48 -5.47 7.84
N ARG A 467 -7.42 -6.23 8.44
CA ARG A 467 -8.81 -5.78 8.61
C ARG A 467 -9.07 -5.08 9.93
N SER A 468 -8.33 -5.45 10.98
CA SER A 468 -8.47 -4.91 12.33
C SER A 468 -7.16 -4.30 12.76
N VAL A 469 -7.05 -2.98 12.72
CA VAL A 469 -5.79 -2.27 12.96
C VAL A 469 -5.93 -1.34 14.16
N LEU A 470 -5.01 -1.46 15.11
CA LEU A 470 -4.81 -0.47 16.16
C LEU A 470 -3.69 0.47 15.73
N ALA A 471 -4.00 1.77 15.62
CA ALA A 471 -3.05 2.81 15.24
C ALA A 471 -2.82 3.77 16.43
N ILE A 472 -1.56 4.04 16.73
CA ILE A 472 -1.14 4.94 17.81
C ILE A 472 -0.26 6.01 17.19
N ARG A 473 -0.47 7.28 17.58
CA ARG A 473 0.37 8.40 17.15
C ARG A 473 0.77 9.25 18.35
N GLY A 474 1.99 9.79 18.30
CA GLY A 474 2.51 10.78 19.24
C GLY A 474 3.22 11.92 18.53
N LEU A 475 3.15 13.10 19.11
CA LEU A 475 3.83 14.33 18.70
C LEU A 475 4.31 15.06 19.96
N ALA A 476 5.57 15.49 19.97
CA ALA A 476 6.10 16.42 20.95
C ALA A 476 7.02 17.43 20.28
N GLY A 477 7.03 18.66 20.73
CA GLY A 477 7.90 19.70 20.19
C GLY A 477 8.14 20.83 21.17
N GLU A 478 9.32 21.45 21.04
CA GLU A 478 9.74 22.59 21.85
C GLU A 478 10.51 23.59 21.01
N ILE A 479 10.36 24.89 21.31
CA ILE A 479 11.11 25.96 20.69
C ILE A 479 12.01 26.59 21.74
N PHE A 480 13.30 26.52 21.49
CA PHE A 480 14.36 27.03 22.36
C PHE A 480 14.89 28.38 21.84
N GLY A 481 15.54 29.16 22.71
CA GLY A 481 16.16 30.43 22.34
C GLY A 481 15.24 31.64 22.46
N THR A 482 14.04 31.47 23.01
CA THR A 482 13.11 32.58 23.29
C THR A 482 12.54 32.45 24.70
N ALA A 483 12.30 33.59 25.35
CA ALA A 483 11.70 33.61 26.69
C ALA A 483 10.19 33.34 26.68
N SER A 484 9.54 33.60 25.57
CA SER A 484 8.08 33.39 25.41
C SER A 484 7.68 33.30 23.93
N ALA A 485 6.47 32.81 23.68
CA ALA A 485 5.91 32.76 22.33
C ALA A 485 5.83 34.14 21.65
N PHE A 486 5.74 35.25 22.41
CA PHE A 486 5.66 36.62 21.87
C PHE A 486 6.97 37.10 21.19
N GLY A 487 8.12 36.48 21.50
CA GLY A 487 9.39 36.73 20.81
C GLY A 487 9.45 36.11 19.41
N LEU A 488 8.54 35.18 19.10
CA LEU A 488 8.51 34.45 17.84
C LEU A 488 7.50 35.04 16.85
N PRO A 489 7.75 34.95 15.53
CA PRO A 489 6.71 35.11 14.52
C PRO A 489 5.53 34.18 14.80
N PRO A 490 4.28 34.65 14.63
CA PRO A 490 3.10 33.86 14.97
C PRO A 490 3.00 32.50 14.27
N ASP A 491 3.43 32.39 13.02
CA ASP A 491 3.44 31.17 12.22
C ASP A 491 4.48 30.13 12.66
N GLN A 492 5.54 30.58 13.34
CA GLN A 492 6.61 29.73 13.88
C GLN A 492 6.27 29.12 15.24
N ARG A 493 5.15 29.54 15.88
CA ARG A 493 4.68 29.01 17.16
C ARG A 493 3.96 27.70 16.96
N PHE A 494 3.90 26.89 18.02
CA PHE A 494 3.06 25.68 18.02
C PHE A 494 1.60 26.02 18.29
N TYR A 495 0.73 25.28 17.59
CA TYR A 495 -0.73 25.31 17.75
C TYR A 495 -1.27 23.87 17.76
N ALA A 496 -2.41 23.66 18.44
CA ALA A 496 -3.12 22.38 18.43
C ALA A 496 -4.63 22.60 18.26
N GLY A 497 -5.34 21.54 17.89
CA GLY A 497 -6.71 21.51 17.42
C GLY A 497 -6.76 21.17 15.92
N GLY A 498 -7.90 20.67 15.46
CA GLY A 498 -8.12 20.24 14.08
C GLY A 498 -7.65 18.80 13.80
N SER A 499 -7.84 18.38 12.56
CA SER A 499 -7.63 16.98 12.12
C SER A 499 -6.20 16.46 12.30
N ALA A 500 -5.22 17.35 12.38
CA ALA A 500 -3.81 16.96 12.45
C ALA A 500 -3.30 16.72 13.88
N THR A 501 -4.00 17.18 14.90
CA THR A 501 -3.58 17.06 16.31
C THR A 501 -4.67 16.53 17.23
N VAL A 502 -5.74 17.30 17.48
CA VAL A 502 -6.85 16.90 18.36
C VAL A 502 -8.16 17.17 17.64
N ARG A 503 -8.78 16.14 17.10
CA ARG A 503 -10.10 16.21 16.46
C ARG A 503 -11.19 16.55 17.49
N GLY A 504 -12.23 17.23 17.07
CA GLY A 504 -13.29 17.77 17.95
C GLY A 504 -13.03 19.20 18.41
N TYR A 505 -11.84 19.74 18.16
CA TYR A 505 -11.49 21.13 18.38
C TYR A 505 -11.17 21.81 17.04
N ARG A 506 -11.56 23.08 16.89
CA ARG A 506 -11.18 23.87 15.70
C ARG A 506 -9.66 23.93 15.53
N TYR A 507 -9.22 24.07 14.30
CA TYR A 507 -7.80 24.28 13.99
C TYR A 507 -7.22 25.45 14.79
N GLN A 508 -6.07 25.26 15.44
CA GLN A 508 -5.36 26.22 16.30
C GLN A 508 -6.12 26.64 17.58
N SER A 509 -7.22 26.02 17.98
CA SER A 509 -8.05 26.49 19.09
C SER A 509 -7.59 26.06 20.48
N ILE A 510 -6.66 25.12 20.60
CA ILE A 510 -6.13 24.62 21.88
C ILE A 510 -4.93 25.47 22.29
N GLY A 511 -4.89 25.87 23.56
CA GLY A 511 -3.78 26.56 24.17
C GLY A 511 -4.11 27.99 24.64
N PRO A 512 -3.08 28.81 24.94
CA PRO A 512 -3.23 30.16 25.45
C PRO A 512 -3.89 31.09 24.42
N ARG A 513 -4.58 32.10 24.90
CA ARG A 513 -5.34 33.05 24.10
C ARG A 513 -5.04 34.49 24.48
N PHE A 514 -5.19 35.40 23.52
CA PHE A 514 -5.27 36.85 23.77
C PHE A 514 -6.58 37.20 24.47
N ALA A 515 -6.66 38.40 25.01
CA ALA A 515 -7.90 38.94 25.57
C ALA A 515 -9.06 39.02 24.55
N SER A 516 -8.74 39.12 23.26
CA SER A 516 -9.68 39.02 22.13
C SER A 516 -10.28 37.64 21.94
N GLY A 517 -9.76 36.60 22.63
CA GLY A 517 -10.12 35.21 22.46
C GLY A 517 -9.37 34.50 21.33
N ARG A 518 -8.54 35.19 20.52
CA ARG A 518 -7.73 34.58 19.46
C ARG A 518 -6.58 33.75 20.03
N PRO A 519 -6.19 32.65 19.40
CA PRO A 519 -5.06 31.80 19.86
C PRO A 519 -3.72 32.55 19.81
N THR A 520 -2.96 32.45 20.88
CA THR A 520 -1.58 33.02 20.94
C THR A 520 -0.56 32.07 20.31
N GLY A 521 -0.81 30.76 20.37
CA GLY A 521 0.20 29.73 20.18
C GLY A 521 1.15 29.61 21.37
N GLY A 522 2.10 28.71 21.30
CA GLY A 522 3.06 28.46 22.38
C GLY A 522 4.40 27.95 21.88
N THR A 523 5.34 27.76 22.82
CA THR A 523 6.67 27.22 22.53
C THR A 523 6.76 25.71 22.75
N GLY A 524 5.78 25.08 23.39
CA GLY A 524 5.72 23.64 23.59
C GLY A 524 4.42 23.03 23.06
N VAL A 525 4.51 21.88 22.43
CA VAL A 525 3.36 21.10 21.95
C VAL A 525 3.50 19.63 22.37
N SER A 526 2.36 19.04 22.74
CA SER A 526 2.23 17.58 22.90
C SER A 526 0.87 17.16 22.37
N ALA A 527 0.85 16.08 21.59
CA ALA A 527 -0.41 15.48 21.13
C ALA A 527 -0.25 13.96 20.97
N GLY A 528 -1.34 13.24 21.16
CA GLY A 528 -1.42 11.80 20.97
C GLY A 528 -2.77 11.36 20.46
N THR A 529 -2.78 10.28 19.70
CA THR A 529 -4.00 9.67 19.14
C THR A 529 -3.94 8.17 19.36
N LEU A 530 -5.06 7.60 19.76
CA LEU A 530 -5.35 6.17 19.70
C LEU A 530 -6.54 5.96 18.78
N GLU A 531 -6.37 5.17 17.72
CA GLU A 531 -7.41 4.92 16.72
C GLU A 531 -7.52 3.42 16.42
N PHE A 532 -8.71 2.87 16.55
CA PHE A 532 -9.03 1.51 16.11
C PHE A 532 -9.76 1.59 14.78
N ARG A 533 -9.31 0.81 13.80
CA ARG A 533 -9.83 0.71 12.43
C ARG A 533 -10.34 -0.69 12.19
N GLN A 534 -11.57 -0.81 11.70
CA GLN A 534 -12.17 -2.09 11.32
C GLN A 534 -12.66 -2.03 9.87
N ARG A 535 -12.12 -2.91 9.01
CA ARG A 535 -12.62 -3.10 7.64
C ARG A 535 -13.83 -4.04 7.66
N ILE A 536 -14.92 -3.61 7.02
CA ILE A 536 -16.20 -4.31 6.92
C ILE A 536 -16.47 -4.61 5.46
N GLY A 537 -16.54 -5.90 5.10
CA GLY A 537 -16.60 -6.31 3.69
C GLY A 537 -15.31 -5.93 2.94
N GLU A 538 -15.42 -5.62 1.65
CA GLU A 538 -14.28 -5.28 0.79
C GLU A 538 -14.01 -3.77 0.75
N ASN A 539 -15.05 -2.94 0.69
CA ASN A 539 -14.96 -1.53 0.37
C ASN A 539 -15.24 -0.59 1.54
N PHE A 540 -15.82 -1.08 2.64
CA PHE A 540 -16.22 -0.23 3.77
C PHE A 540 -15.40 -0.51 5.02
N GLY A 541 -15.37 0.45 5.90
CA GLY A 541 -14.80 0.34 7.24
C GLY A 541 -15.31 1.40 8.18
N ALA A 542 -15.04 1.18 9.45
CA ALA A 542 -15.31 2.10 10.53
C ALA A 542 -14.03 2.35 11.32
N ALA A 543 -13.95 3.52 11.96
CA ALA A 543 -12.89 3.85 12.90
C ALA A 543 -13.47 4.51 14.15
N GLY A 544 -12.90 4.20 15.31
CA GLY A 544 -13.14 4.90 16.55
C GLY A 544 -11.83 5.46 17.08
N PHE A 545 -11.81 6.67 17.64
CA PHE A 545 -10.58 7.31 18.06
C PHE A 545 -10.74 8.21 19.29
N ILE A 546 -9.63 8.39 19.99
CA ILE A 546 -9.45 9.37 21.05
C ILE A 546 -8.15 10.12 20.76
N ASP A 547 -8.24 11.44 20.74
CA ASP A 547 -7.12 12.36 20.57
C ASP A 547 -6.95 13.18 21.87
N ALA A 548 -5.71 13.47 22.24
CA ALA A 548 -5.41 14.38 23.33
C ALA A 548 -4.22 15.27 22.97
N GLY A 549 -4.24 16.52 23.41
CA GLY A 549 -3.14 17.44 23.15
C GLY A 549 -3.16 18.69 24.00
N GLN A 550 -2.03 19.38 24.01
CA GLN A 550 -1.84 20.63 24.74
C GLN A 550 -0.84 21.55 24.04
N ILE A 551 -0.89 22.83 24.38
CA ILE A 551 0.10 23.85 24.04
C ILE A 551 0.58 24.54 25.30
N SER A 552 1.90 24.55 25.52
CA SER A 552 2.55 25.34 26.56
C SER A 552 2.84 26.75 26.06
N ALA A 553 2.45 27.77 26.82
CA ALA A 553 2.70 29.18 26.50
C ALA A 553 4.21 29.51 26.46
N SER A 554 4.96 28.94 27.40
CA SER A 554 6.41 29.03 27.51
C SER A 554 6.95 27.77 28.16
N GLY A 555 8.01 27.17 27.59
CA GLY A 555 8.65 25.99 28.13
C GLY A 555 8.28 24.68 27.45
N ALA A 556 8.61 23.59 28.13
CA ALA A 556 8.65 22.23 27.61
C ALA A 556 7.27 21.64 27.24
N PRO A 557 7.21 20.63 26.39
CA PRO A 557 6.01 19.82 26.18
C PRO A 557 5.56 19.15 27.48
N PHE A 558 4.28 18.75 27.56
CA PHE A 558 3.64 18.08 28.71
C PHE A 558 3.46 18.92 29.99
N THR A 559 3.58 20.24 29.90
CA THR A 559 3.52 21.13 31.09
C THR A 559 2.24 21.96 31.20
N SER A 560 1.28 21.78 30.31
CA SER A 560 0.02 22.55 30.28
C SER A 560 -1.22 21.67 30.44
N ASN A 561 -2.39 22.27 30.42
CA ASN A 561 -3.66 21.54 30.51
C ASN A 561 -3.95 20.75 29.22
N TRP A 562 -4.32 19.49 29.40
CA TRP A 562 -4.69 18.60 28.31
C TRP A 562 -6.12 18.85 27.84
N HIS A 563 -6.30 18.84 26.53
CA HIS A 563 -7.58 18.82 25.87
C HIS A 563 -7.74 17.50 25.14
N ALA A 564 -8.90 16.88 25.29
CA ALA A 564 -9.18 15.58 24.68
C ALA A 564 -10.44 15.64 23.83
N GLY A 565 -10.41 14.95 22.71
CA GLY A 565 -11.53 14.75 21.81
C GLY A 565 -11.72 13.28 21.49
N ALA A 566 -12.95 12.86 21.25
CA ALA A 566 -13.27 11.51 20.85
C ALA A 566 -14.19 11.53 19.62
N GLY A 567 -14.14 10.48 18.81
CA GLY A 567 -14.95 10.44 17.62
C GLY A 567 -15.00 9.07 16.96
N ALA A 568 -15.83 9.03 15.92
CA ALA A 568 -15.98 7.88 15.05
C ALA A 568 -15.95 8.33 13.59
N GLY A 569 -15.62 7.41 12.70
CA GLY A 569 -15.58 7.72 11.29
C GLY A 569 -15.88 6.53 10.41
N LEU A 570 -16.34 6.84 9.21
CA LEU A 570 -16.55 5.88 8.14
C LEU A 570 -15.38 5.92 7.16
N ARG A 571 -15.12 4.78 6.53
CA ARG A 571 -14.09 4.61 5.51
C ARG A 571 -14.71 3.95 4.29
N TYR A 572 -14.36 4.48 3.10
CA TYR A 572 -14.65 3.83 1.84
C TYR A 572 -13.32 3.59 1.12
N TYR A 573 -12.93 2.33 0.98
CA TYR A 573 -11.65 1.94 0.43
C TYR A 573 -11.66 2.02 -1.09
N THR A 574 -10.69 2.74 -1.65
CA THR A 574 -10.47 2.88 -3.09
C THR A 574 -9.06 2.42 -3.45
N SER A 575 -8.76 2.32 -4.74
CA SER A 575 -7.43 1.93 -5.25
C SER A 575 -6.31 2.92 -4.87
N ILE A 576 -6.66 4.17 -4.51
CA ILE A 576 -5.70 5.21 -4.11
C ILE A 576 -5.64 5.42 -2.59
N GLY A 577 -6.47 4.72 -1.82
CA GLY A 577 -6.59 4.83 -0.38
C GLY A 577 -8.02 5.06 0.09
N PRO A 578 -8.29 4.99 1.40
CA PRO A 578 -9.63 5.18 1.93
C PRO A 578 -10.07 6.65 1.87
N ILE A 579 -11.30 6.89 1.42
CA ILE A 579 -12.01 8.14 1.67
C ILE A 579 -12.54 8.06 3.09
N ARG A 580 -12.25 9.08 3.90
CA ARG A 580 -12.67 9.15 5.30
C ARG A 580 -13.70 10.22 5.53
N LEU A 581 -14.62 9.92 6.44
CA LEU A 581 -15.58 10.86 7.04
C LEU A 581 -15.51 10.68 8.54
N ASP A 582 -14.97 11.65 9.28
CA ASP A 582 -14.83 11.61 10.73
C ASP A 582 -15.72 12.66 11.39
N VAL A 583 -16.39 12.28 12.48
CA VAL A 583 -17.10 13.18 13.39
C VAL A 583 -16.45 13.06 14.76
N ALA A 584 -16.12 14.19 15.37
CA ALA A 584 -15.45 14.25 16.66
C ALA A 584 -16.07 15.29 17.58
N VAL A 585 -16.10 15.00 18.87
CA VAL A 585 -16.59 15.88 19.91
C VAL A 585 -15.48 16.19 20.92
N PRO A 586 -15.40 17.42 21.46
CA PRO A 586 -14.48 17.74 22.55
C PRO A 586 -14.98 17.11 23.85
N LEU A 587 -14.13 16.41 24.60
CA LEU A 587 -14.46 15.82 25.91
C LEU A 587 -14.38 16.84 27.04
N ASN A 588 -13.51 17.85 26.93
CA ASN A 588 -13.37 18.97 27.85
C ASN A 588 -13.49 20.29 27.07
N ARG A 589 -14.73 20.65 26.75
CA ARG A 589 -15.07 21.78 25.90
C ARG A 589 -14.63 23.11 26.52
N SER A 590 -13.94 23.95 25.75
CA SER A 590 -13.63 25.32 26.10
C SER A 590 -14.90 26.20 25.98
N PRO A 591 -15.06 27.23 26.82
CA PRO A 591 -16.16 28.18 26.66
C PRO A 591 -16.22 28.79 25.25
N GLY A 592 -17.38 28.75 24.59
CA GLY A 592 -17.57 29.22 23.22
C GLY A 592 -17.02 28.30 22.13
N GLY A 593 -16.51 27.09 22.46
CA GLY A 593 -16.09 26.08 21.51
C GLY A 593 -17.26 25.34 20.86
N ASP A 594 -17.04 24.71 19.71
CA ASP A 594 -18.07 23.96 19.01
C ASP A 594 -18.44 22.66 19.74
N SER A 595 -19.62 22.13 19.43
CA SER A 595 -20.09 20.88 20.01
C SER A 595 -19.51 19.67 19.31
N PHE A 596 -19.19 19.79 18.03
CA PHE A 596 -18.56 18.75 17.21
C PHE A 596 -17.84 19.36 16.01
N GLU A 597 -16.96 18.59 15.42
CA GLU A 597 -16.28 18.91 14.16
C GLU A 597 -16.39 17.74 13.20
N LEU A 598 -16.50 18.06 11.89
CA LEU A 598 -16.58 17.12 10.79
C LEU A 598 -15.34 17.25 9.90
N TYR A 599 -14.79 16.12 9.47
CA TYR A 599 -13.62 16.06 8.60
C TYR A 599 -13.84 15.08 7.46
N ILE A 600 -13.59 15.52 6.22
CA ILE A 600 -13.65 14.68 5.01
C ILE A 600 -12.31 14.78 4.30
N GLY A 601 -11.76 13.66 3.86
CA GLY A 601 -10.48 13.62 3.16
C GLY A 601 -10.13 12.24 2.64
N ILE A 602 -8.97 12.15 1.98
CA ILE A 602 -8.40 10.89 1.46
C ILE A 602 -7.25 10.44 2.35
N GLY A 603 -7.14 9.13 2.60
CA GLY A 603 -6.19 8.53 3.52
C GLY A 603 -6.69 8.52 4.97
N HIS A 604 -5.96 7.82 5.83
CA HIS A 604 -6.18 7.90 7.27
C HIS A 604 -5.67 9.23 7.85
N ALA A 605 -6.02 9.53 9.09
CA ALA A 605 -5.61 10.79 9.75
C ALA A 605 -4.09 10.87 9.97
N PHE A 606 -3.40 9.71 10.00
CA PHE A 606 -1.96 9.55 10.13
C PHE A 606 -1.50 8.17 9.65
#